data_9700736df48afaef730b964b92b29ba9
#
_entry.id   9700736df48afaef730b964b92b29ba9
#
_cell.length_a   1.000
_cell.length_b   1.000
_cell.length_c   1.000
_cell.angle_alpha   90.00
_cell.angle_beta   90.00
_cell.angle_gamma   90.00
#
_symmetry.space_group_name_H-M   'P 1'
#
loop_
_entity.id
_entity.type
_entity.pdbx_description
1 polymer ?
#
loop_
_entity_poly.entity_id
_entity_poly.type
_entity_poly.pdbx_seq_one_letter_code
_entity_poly.pdbx_strand_id
1 'polypeptide(L)'
;MKNDKIHKILSVCTTVSRFILAIVFVFSGFVKAVDPLGTQYKIQDYMTVFGMEGLLPEFVPFMLSVSLAALEFCLGLYLFFGIRRIMVPRLILLMMAFLTPLTFWLALENPIADCGCFGDAIVLDNWETFGKNVALLVLAIVVVRWRMYISPLVTPRMDWLITLYGFLYIFSIIVYSYRELPVFDFRPYYVGADIKKGMQIPEGQEPTTYETIFIMQKDGV
;
A
#
# COMPACT_ATOMS: atom_id res chain seq x y z
N MET A 1 -32.92 -11.97 -24.71
CA MET A 1 -32.98 -12.51 -23.33
C MET A 1 -31.66 -13.08 -22.80
N LYS A 2 -30.94 -14.01 -23.50
CA LYS A 2 -29.68 -14.59 -22.98
C LYS A 2 -28.55 -13.57 -22.94
N ASN A 3 -28.40 -12.71 -23.96
CA ASN A 3 -27.38 -11.66 -24.00
C ASN A 3 -27.58 -10.58 -22.94
N ASP A 4 -28.83 -10.17 -22.65
CA ASP A 4 -29.11 -9.14 -21.65
C ASP A 4 -28.72 -9.59 -20.21
N LYS A 5 -28.93 -10.87 -19.89
CA LYS A 5 -28.51 -11.44 -18.61
C LYS A 5 -26.99 -11.43 -18.47
N ILE A 6 -26.24 -11.79 -19.53
CA ILE A 6 -24.78 -11.78 -19.53
C ILE A 6 -24.25 -10.36 -19.37
N HIS A 7 -24.79 -9.38 -20.09
CA HIS A 7 -24.41 -7.97 -19.94
C HIS A 7 -24.65 -7.44 -18.54
N LYS A 8 -25.76 -7.81 -17.90
CA LYS A 8 -26.09 -7.43 -16.53
C LYS A 8 -25.10 -8.03 -15.51
N ILE A 9 -24.77 -9.31 -15.66
CA ILE A 9 -23.79 -9.99 -14.79
C ILE A 9 -22.40 -9.35 -14.93
N LEU A 10 -21.94 -9.10 -16.14
CA LEU A 10 -20.63 -8.46 -16.37
C LEU A 10 -20.57 -7.04 -15.81
N SER A 11 -21.66 -6.28 -15.93
CA SER A 11 -21.77 -4.94 -15.35
C SER A 11 -21.66 -4.98 -13.82
N VAL A 12 -22.40 -5.89 -13.17
CA VAL A 12 -22.36 -6.05 -11.72
C VAL A 12 -20.97 -6.51 -11.26
N CYS A 13 -20.40 -7.53 -11.92
CA CYS A 13 -19.08 -8.04 -11.61
C CYS A 13 -17.99 -6.92 -11.71
N THR A 14 -18.00 -6.15 -12.80
CA THR A 14 -17.08 -5.03 -12.99
C THR A 14 -17.26 -3.95 -11.94
N THR A 15 -18.50 -3.63 -11.58
CA THR A 15 -18.81 -2.63 -10.58
C THR A 15 -18.32 -3.04 -9.20
N VAL A 16 -18.59 -4.29 -8.79
CA VAL A 16 -18.12 -4.82 -7.50
C VAL A 16 -16.58 -4.86 -7.46
N SER A 17 -15.95 -5.40 -8.51
CA SER A 17 -14.48 -5.45 -8.62
C SER A 17 -13.86 -4.05 -8.51
N ARG A 18 -14.46 -3.06 -9.16
CA ARG A 18 -14.05 -1.66 -9.13
C ARG A 18 -14.07 -1.10 -7.71
N PHE A 19 -15.18 -1.29 -6.98
CA PHE A 19 -15.30 -0.74 -5.63
C PHE A 19 -14.37 -1.42 -4.65
N ILE A 20 -14.19 -2.75 -4.74
CA ILE A 20 -13.22 -3.46 -3.89
C ILE A 20 -11.81 -2.90 -4.12
N LEU A 21 -11.35 -2.81 -5.39
CA LEU A 21 -10.05 -2.24 -5.71
C LEU A 21 -9.92 -0.79 -5.24
N ALA A 22 -10.95 0.03 -5.45
CA ALA A 22 -10.94 1.43 -5.05
C ALA A 22 -10.76 1.59 -3.55
N ILE A 23 -11.52 0.83 -2.74
CA ILE A 23 -11.44 0.87 -1.28
C ILE A 23 -10.06 0.42 -0.80
N VAL A 24 -9.53 -0.68 -1.36
CA VAL A 24 -8.21 -1.21 -0.98
C VAL A 24 -7.11 -0.18 -1.29
N PHE A 25 -7.14 0.45 -2.47
CA PHE A 25 -6.14 1.45 -2.86
C PHE A 25 -6.25 2.74 -2.05
N VAL A 26 -7.47 3.23 -1.78
CA VAL A 26 -7.68 4.39 -0.89
C VAL A 26 -7.16 4.09 0.50
N PHE A 27 -7.49 2.92 1.06
CA PHE A 27 -7.05 2.51 2.39
C PHE A 27 -5.52 2.36 2.45
N SER A 28 -4.93 1.69 1.47
CA SER A 28 -3.47 1.49 1.38
C SER A 28 -2.71 2.82 1.31
N GLY A 29 -3.16 3.73 0.44
CA GLY A 29 -2.55 5.07 0.34
C GLY A 29 -2.78 5.92 1.58
N PHE A 30 -3.96 5.83 2.22
CA PHE A 30 -4.25 6.54 3.46
C PHE A 30 -3.36 6.10 4.62
N VAL A 31 -3.21 4.80 4.85
CA VAL A 31 -2.36 4.27 5.92
C VAL A 31 -0.90 4.68 5.76
N LYS A 32 -0.37 4.63 4.51
CA LYS A 32 0.98 5.13 4.21
C LYS A 32 1.13 6.65 4.41
N ALA A 33 0.07 7.40 4.18
CA ALA A 33 0.06 8.86 4.42
C ALA A 33 0.02 9.18 5.92
N VAL A 34 -0.61 8.34 6.72
CA VAL A 34 -0.65 8.46 8.19
C VAL A 34 0.71 8.12 8.81
N ASP A 35 1.46 7.17 8.26
CA ASP A 35 2.83 6.88 8.69
C ASP A 35 3.81 6.88 7.50
N PRO A 36 4.21 8.08 7.03
CA PRO A 36 5.14 8.20 5.91
C PRO A 36 6.57 7.75 6.28
N LEU A 37 6.96 7.83 7.55
CA LEU A 37 8.27 7.38 8.03
C LEU A 37 8.34 5.85 8.11
N GLY A 38 7.32 5.18 8.60
CA GLY A 38 7.24 3.71 8.59
C GLY A 38 7.34 3.16 7.16
N THR A 39 6.63 3.79 6.20
CA THR A 39 6.76 3.43 4.78
C THR A 39 8.17 3.72 4.24
N GLN A 40 8.82 4.81 4.66
CA GLN A 40 10.22 5.11 4.30
C GLN A 40 11.17 4.00 4.77
N TYR A 41 11.05 3.56 6.02
CA TYR A 41 11.88 2.48 6.56
C TYR A 41 11.70 1.18 5.78
N LYS A 42 10.47 0.81 5.42
CA LYS A 42 10.21 -0.35 4.55
C LYS A 42 10.90 -0.22 3.19
N ILE A 43 10.86 0.97 2.58
CA ILE A 43 11.59 1.21 1.32
C ILE A 43 13.10 1.05 1.53
N GLN A 44 13.66 1.50 2.64
CA GLN A 44 15.06 1.32 2.98
C GLN A 44 15.41 -0.17 3.16
N ASP A 45 14.57 -0.96 3.83
CA ASP A 45 14.73 -2.41 3.95
C ASP A 45 14.82 -3.07 2.56
N TYR A 46 13.94 -2.68 1.62
CA TYR A 46 14.04 -3.15 0.23
C TYR A 46 15.36 -2.73 -0.43
N MET A 47 15.79 -1.49 -0.23
CA MET A 47 17.05 -1.01 -0.80
C MET A 47 18.25 -1.81 -0.27
N THR A 48 18.27 -2.14 1.02
CA THR A 48 19.29 -3.00 1.65
C THR A 48 19.30 -4.39 1.02
N VAL A 49 18.15 -5.03 0.92
CA VAL A 49 18.01 -6.37 0.33
C VAL A 49 18.47 -6.41 -1.13
N PHE A 50 18.22 -5.35 -1.89
CA PHE A 50 18.68 -5.23 -3.29
C PHE A 50 20.12 -4.70 -3.44
N GLY A 51 20.86 -4.48 -2.34
CA GLY A 51 22.23 -3.99 -2.37
C GLY A 51 22.36 -2.55 -2.88
N MET A 52 21.33 -1.73 -2.72
CA MET A 52 21.29 -0.33 -3.15
C MET A 52 21.59 0.65 -2.01
N GLU A 53 22.11 0.18 -0.89
CA GLU A 53 22.50 1.03 0.24
C GLU A 53 23.57 2.04 -0.19
N GLY A 54 23.36 3.31 0.21
CA GLY A 54 24.29 4.39 -0.11
C GLY A 54 24.33 4.83 -1.58
N LEU A 55 23.59 4.15 -2.48
CA LEU A 55 23.53 4.52 -3.90
C LEU A 55 22.67 5.75 -4.14
N LEU A 56 21.62 5.92 -3.34
CA LEU A 56 20.65 7.01 -3.45
C LEU A 56 20.79 7.97 -2.27
N PRO A 57 20.56 9.28 -2.48
CA PRO A 57 20.51 10.27 -1.39
C PRO A 57 19.46 9.90 -0.33
N GLU A 58 19.72 10.22 0.93
CA GLU A 58 18.86 9.87 2.08
C GLU A 58 17.41 10.37 1.99
N PHE A 59 17.16 11.45 1.23
CA PHE A 59 15.81 11.98 1.05
C PHE A 59 14.95 11.16 0.06
N VAL A 60 15.58 10.32 -0.79
CA VAL A 60 14.89 9.59 -1.86
C VAL A 60 13.86 8.58 -1.30
N PRO A 61 14.18 7.73 -0.31
CA PRO A 61 13.19 6.83 0.29
C PRO A 61 11.96 7.56 0.83
N PHE A 62 12.15 8.74 1.45
CA PHE A 62 11.04 9.56 1.93
C PHE A 62 10.18 10.09 0.77
N MET A 63 10.79 10.62 -0.28
CA MET A 63 10.06 11.08 -1.46
C MET A 63 9.29 9.96 -2.15
N LEU A 64 9.86 8.75 -2.20
CA LEU A 64 9.18 7.57 -2.72
C LEU A 64 7.99 7.17 -1.85
N SER A 65 8.13 7.21 -0.52
CA SER A 65 7.06 6.94 0.44
C SER A 65 5.86 7.88 0.21
N VAL A 66 6.12 9.19 0.21
CA VAL A 66 5.10 10.23 -0.03
C VAL A 66 4.44 10.06 -1.40
N SER A 67 5.25 9.82 -2.44
CA SER A 67 4.75 9.65 -3.81
C SER A 67 3.87 8.41 -3.95
N LEU A 68 4.27 7.29 -3.33
CA LEU A 68 3.53 6.04 -3.33
C LEU A 68 2.19 6.18 -2.61
N ALA A 69 2.18 6.80 -1.41
CA ALA A 69 0.97 7.07 -0.66
C ALA A 69 -0.03 7.92 -1.46
N ALA A 70 0.44 9.02 -2.03
CA ALA A 70 -0.39 9.92 -2.83
C ALA A 70 -0.91 9.24 -4.12
N LEU A 71 -0.06 8.46 -4.79
CA LEU A 71 -0.43 7.75 -6.02
C LEU A 71 -1.49 6.68 -5.75
N GLU A 72 -1.30 5.82 -4.74
CA GLU A 72 -2.29 4.79 -4.37
C GLU A 72 -3.62 5.42 -3.99
N PHE A 73 -3.60 6.44 -3.12
CA PHE A 73 -4.82 7.14 -2.70
C PHE A 73 -5.56 7.77 -3.88
N CYS A 74 -4.86 8.51 -4.74
CA CYS A 74 -5.48 9.16 -5.90
C CYS A 74 -6.01 8.15 -6.92
N LEU A 75 -5.28 7.05 -7.20
CA LEU A 75 -5.76 6.00 -8.09
C LEU A 75 -7.01 5.32 -7.54
N GLY A 76 -7.04 5.02 -6.24
CA GLY A 76 -8.22 4.48 -5.57
C GLY A 76 -9.41 5.44 -5.65
N LEU A 77 -9.19 6.72 -5.35
CA LEU A 77 -10.22 7.76 -5.41
C LEU A 77 -10.79 7.91 -6.84
N TYR A 78 -9.91 7.97 -7.86
CA TYR A 78 -10.33 8.09 -9.25
C TYR A 78 -11.09 6.86 -9.72
N LEU A 79 -10.65 5.67 -9.31
CA LEU A 79 -11.37 4.43 -9.62
C LEU A 79 -12.74 4.43 -8.95
N PHE A 80 -12.84 4.88 -7.70
CA PHE A 80 -14.09 4.98 -6.95
C PHE A 80 -15.11 5.87 -7.67
N PHE A 81 -14.70 7.05 -8.12
CA PHE A 81 -15.58 7.97 -8.82
C PHE A 81 -15.75 7.66 -10.32
N GLY A 82 -14.95 6.74 -10.86
CA GLY A 82 -14.97 6.36 -12.28
C GLY A 82 -14.35 7.40 -13.19
N ILE A 83 -13.43 8.22 -12.65
CA ILE A 83 -12.68 9.24 -13.38
C ILE A 83 -11.64 8.53 -14.27
N ARG A 84 -11.45 9.02 -15.51
CA ARG A 84 -10.46 8.50 -16.47
C ARG A 84 -10.48 6.95 -16.58
N ARG A 85 -11.66 6.38 -16.77
CA ARG A 85 -11.96 4.94 -16.83
C ARG A 85 -11.09 4.09 -17.76
N ILE A 86 -10.22 4.70 -18.56
CA ILE A 86 -9.28 4.00 -19.43
C ILE A 86 -7.89 3.95 -18.80
N MET A 87 -7.41 5.09 -18.28
CA MET A 87 -6.05 5.24 -17.77
C MET A 87 -5.91 4.66 -16.37
N VAL A 88 -6.82 4.99 -15.46
CA VAL A 88 -6.73 4.60 -14.05
C VAL A 88 -6.73 3.08 -13.84
N PRO A 89 -7.66 2.30 -14.43
CA PRO A 89 -7.59 0.84 -14.31
C PRO A 89 -6.30 0.22 -14.87
N ARG A 90 -5.73 0.80 -15.94
CA ARG A 90 -4.47 0.32 -16.50
C ARG A 90 -3.28 0.58 -15.59
N LEU A 91 -3.23 1.75 -14.93
CA LEU A 91 -2.19 2.06 -13.95
C LEU A 91 -2.28 1.14 -12.74
N ILE A 92 -3.48 0.88 -12.23
CA ILE A 92 -3.71 -0.08 -11.16
C ILE A 92 -3.26 -1.49 -11.57
N LEU A 93 -3.63 -1.93 -12.78
CA LEU A 93 -3.18 -3.22 -13.32
C LEU A 93 -1.66 -3.30 -13.40
N LEU A 94 -1.00 -2.24 -13.87
CA LEU A 94 0.45 -2.18 -13.96
C LEU A 94 1.11 -2.26 -12.57
N MET A 95 0.58 -1.53 -11.58
CA MET A 95 1.04 -1.64 -10.20
C MET A 95 0.88 -3.06 -9.66
N MET A 96 -0.29 -3.68 -9.85
CA MET A 96 -0.54 -5.03 -9.38
C MET A 96 0.32 -6.07 -10.11
N ALA A 97 0.57 -5.87 -11.41
CA ALA A 97 1.46 -6.73 -12.21
C ALA A 97 2.93 -6.66 -11.74
N PHE A 98 3.34 -5.53 -11.14
CA PHE A 98 4.66 -5.39 -10.52
C PHE A 98 4.68 -5.95 -9.09
N LEU A 99 3.67 -5.61 -8.28
CA LEU A 99 3.63 -6.01 -6.86
C LEU A 99 3.40 -7.52 -6.67
N THR A 100 2.64 -8.17 -7.55
CA THR A 100 2.33 -9.60 -7.38
C THR A 100 3.58 -10.49 -7.50
N PRO A 101 4.45 -10.38 -8.53
CA PRO A 101 5.69 -11.15 -8.57
C PRO A 101 6.68 -10.73 -7.47
N LEU A 102 6.71 -9.45 -7.06
CA LEU A 102 7.54 -9.01 -5.95
C LEU A 102 7.12 -9.71 -4.65
N THR A 103 5.83 -9.75 -4.34
CA THR A 103 5.33 -10.42 -3.12
C THR A 103 5.44 -11.94 -3.19
N PHE A 104 5.42 -12.53 -4.38
CA PHE A 104 5.74 -13.95 -4.57
C PHE A 104 7.19 -14.25 -4.21
N TRP A 105 8.13 -13.42 -4.67
CA TRP A 105 9.53 -13.54 -4.30
C TRP A 105 9.73 -13.36 -2.77
N LEU A 106 9.08 -12.36 -2.15
CA LEU A 106 9.10 -12.19 -0.70
C LEU A 106 8.57 -13.41 0.06
N ALA A 107 7.52 -14.06 -0.46
CA ALA A 107 6.96 -15.25 0.16
C ALA A 107 7.88 -16.47 0.07
N LEU A 108 8.75 -16.54 -0.95
CA LEU A 108 9.71 -17.64 -1.12
C LEU A 108 10.98 -17.45 -0.30
N GLU A 109 11.60 -16.27 -0.38
CA GLU A 109 12.91 -15.99 0.21
C GLU A 109 12.82 -15.43 1.64
N ASN A 110 11.66 -14.85 2.00
CA ASN A 110 11.39 -14.22 3.29
C ASN A 110 12.50 -13.24 3.77
N PRO A 111 13.02 -12.37 2.89
CA PRO A 111 14.12 -11.47 3.23
C PRO A 111 13.67 -10.31 4.14
N ILE A 112 12.37 -9.99 4.15
CA ILE A 112 11.73 -8.94 4.94
C ILE A 112 10.48 -9.55 5.60
N ALA A 113 10.24 -9.22 6.86
CA ALA A 113 9.18 -9.83 7.67
C ALA A 113 7.77 -9.59 7.10
N ASP A 114 7.53 -8.42 6.52
CA ASP A 114 6.25 -8.07 5.87
C ASP A 114 6.47 -7.11 4.70
N CYS A 115 5.54 -7.12 3.74
CA CYS A 115 5.59 -6.28 2.54
C CYS A 115 5.35 -4.78 2.81
N GLY A 116 4.77 -4.40 3.95
CA GLY A 116 4.38 -3.02 4.26
C GLY A 116 3.23 -2.46 3.41
N CYS A 117 2.47 -3.30 2.69
CA CYS A 117 1.41 -2.85 1.80
C CYS A 117 0.31 -2.05 2.51
N PHE A 118 0.02 -2.36 3.77
CA PHE A 118 -0.94 -1.67 4.62
C PHE A 118 -0.28 -1.04 5.85
N GLY A 119 1.05 -0.77 5.79
CA GLY A 119 1.81 -0.29 6.94
C GLY A 119 1.57 -1.17 8.18
N ASP A 120 1.55 -0.55 9.35
CA ASP A 120 1.30 -1.24 10.63
C ASP A 120 -0.20 -1.41 10.94
N ALA A 121 -1.11 -0.89 10.10
CA ALA A 121 -2.55 -1.02 10.33
C ALA A 121 -3.06 -2.45 10.16
N ILE A 122 -2.50 -3.19 9.22
CA ILE A 122 -2.78 -4.62 8.99
C ILE A 122 -1.46 -5.30 8.63
N VAL A 123 -0.86 -5.97 9.61
CA VAL A 123 0.33 -6.79 9.40
C VAL A 123 -0.11 -8.13 8.83
N LEU A 124 0.30 -8.42 7.60
CA LEU A 124 0.01 -9.66 6.88
C LEU A 124 1.32 -10.43 6.69
N ASP A 125 1.26 -11.73 6.86
CA ASP A 125 2.36 -12.61 6.45
C ASP A 125 2.61 -12.51 4.94
N ASN A 126 3.83 -12.85 4.50
CA ASN A 126 4.24 -12.74 3.10
C ASN A 126 3.38 -13.60 2.16
N TRP A 127 2.91 -14.79 2.61
CA TRP A 127 2.00 -15.64 1.84
C TRP A 127 0.59 -15.06 1.76
N GLU A 128 0.07 -14.49 2.85
CA GLU A 128 -1.23 -13.81 2.88
C GLU A 128 -1.22 -12.59 1.95
N THR A 129 -0.11 -11.83 2.00
CA THR A 129 0.10 -10.67 1.12
C THR A 129 0.13 -11.08 -0.35
N PHE A 130 0.82 -12.17 -0.70
CA PHE A 130 0.82 -12.70 -2.06
C PHE A 130 -0.59 -13.12 -2.49
N GLY A 131 -1.31 -13.89 -1.67
CA GLY A 131 -2.69 -14.32 -1.95
C GLY A 131 -3.63 -13.14 -2.19
N LYS A 132 -3.56 -12.11 -1.34
CA LYS A 132 -4.29 -10.85 -1.51
C LYS A 132 -3.94 -10.19 -2.84
N ASN A 133 -2.66 -10.07 -3.19
CA ASN A 133 -2.21 -9.41 -4.42
C ASN A 133 -2.65 -10.17 -5.68
N VAL A 134 -2.65 -11.50 -5.67
CA VAL A 134 -3.22 -12.32 -6.75
C VAL A 134 -4.72 -12.02 -6.93
N ALA A 135 -5.48 -11.98 -5.84
CA ALA A 135 -6.91 -11.64 -5.91
C ALA A 135 -7.13 -10.23 -6.48
N LEU A 136 -6.37 -9.22 -6.02
CA LEU A 136 -6.47 -7.86 -6.53
C LEU A 136 -6.03 -7.75 -8.00
N LEU A 137 -5.03 -8.52 -8.42
CA LEU A 137 -4.61 -8.59 -9.83
C LEU A 137 -5.74 -9.12 -10.72
N VAL A 138 -6.42 -10.20 -10.30
CA VAL A 138 -7.58 -10.74 -11.02
C VAL A 138 -8.69 -9.69 -11.13
N LEU A 139 -9.01 -8.99 -10.03
CA LEU A 139 -10.01 -7.92 -10.06
C LEU A 139 -9.58 -6.78 -10.99
N ALA A 140 -8.30 -6.40 -11.02
CA ALA A 140 -7.78 -5.38 -11.91
C ALA A 140 -7.91 -5.78 -13.39
N ILE A 141 -7.63 -7.05 -13.74
CA ILE A 141 -7.84 -7.60 -15.08
C ILE A 141 -9.33 -7.50 -15.46
N VAL A 142 -10.23 -7.89 -14.57
CA VAL A 142 -11.69 -7.79 -14.77
C VAL A 142 -12.09 -6.35 -15.09
N VAL A 143 -11.64 -5.38 -14.28
CA VAL A 143 -11.97 -3.96 -14.44
C VAL A 143 -11.41 -3.40 -15.76
N VAL A 144 -10.17 -3.74 -16.13
CA VAL A 144 -9.56 -3.30 -17.40
C VAL A 144 -10.28 -3.93 -18.60
N ARG A 145 -10.61 -5.23 -18.54
CA ARG A 145 -11.25 -5.96 -19.66
C ARG A 145 -12.65 -5.44 -19.96
N TRP A 146 -13.40 -5.12 -18.91
CA TRP A 146 -14.80 -4.68 -19.01
C TRP A 146 -15.01 -3.22 -18.60
N ARG A 147 -13.98 -2.39 -18.76
CA ARG A 147 -14.01 -0.96 -18.40
C ARG A 147 -15.17 -0.15 -19.00
N MET A 148 -15.77 -0.65 -20.07
CA MET A 148 -16.92 0.01 -20.72
C MET A 148 -18.17 0.03 -19.84
N TYR A 149 -18.25 -0.90 -18.85
CA TYR A 149 -19.33 -0.94 -17.87
C TYR A 149 -19.11 -0.01 -16.68
N ILE A 150 -17.96 0.67 -16.60
CA ILE A 150 -17.70 1.65 -15.54
C ILE A 150 -18.54 2.89 -15.83
N SER A 151 -19.56 3.12 -15.00
CA SER A 151 -20.32 4.37 -15.00
C SER A 151 -19.61 5.41 -14.09
N PRO A 152 -19.34 6.62 -14.56
CA PRO A 152 -18.83 7.68 -13.69
C PRO A 152 -19.91 8.10 -12.69
N LEU A 153 -19.51 8.31 -11.44
CA LEU A 153 -20.41 8.82 -10.38
C LEU A 153 -20.54 10.32 -10.40
N VAL A 154 -19.61 11.00 -11.10
CA VAL A 154 -19.54 12.45 -11.19
C VAL A 154 -19.46 12.89 -12.64
N THR A 155 -19.88 14.11 -12.90
CA THR A 155 -19.76 14.72 -14.23
C THR A 155 -18.31 15.10 -14.50
N PRO A 156 -17.83 15.01 -15.77
CA PRO A 156 -16.45 15.37 -16.12
C PRO A 156 -16.04 16.80 -15.71
N ARG A 157 -17.01 17.68 -15.54
CA ARG A 157 -16.74 19.07 -15.07
C ARG A 157 -16.29 19.13 -13.60
N MET A 158 -16.58 18.09 -12.80
CA MET A 158 -16.25 18.01 -11.38
C MET A 158 -14.96 17.21 -11.12
N ASP A 159 -14.35 16.61 -12.14
CA ASP A 159 -13.14 15.78 -11.98
C ASP A 159 -12.00 16.56 -11.33
N TRP A 160 -11.83 17.83 -11.68
CA TRP A 160 -10.79 18.68 -11.13
C TRP A 160 -10.99 18.96 -9.61
N LEU A 161 -12.24 19.08 -9.16
CA LEU A 161 -12.57 19.26 -7.74
C LEU A 161 -12.16 18.02 -6.93
N ILE A 162 -12.51 16.82 -7.40
CA ILE A 162 -12.14 15.58 -6.74
C ILE A 162 -10.62 15.44 -6.70
N THR A 163 -9.94 15.79 -7.80
CA THR A 163 -8.48 15.82 -7.87
C THR A 163 -7.88 16.75 -6.84
N LEU A 164 -8.38 18.01 -6.81
CA LEU A 164 -7.88 19.03 -5.90
C LEU A 164 -8.10 18.64 -4.43
N TYR A 165 -9.32 18.29 -4.07
CA TYR A 165 -9.64 17.91 -2.68
C TYR A 165 -8.94 16.62 -2.25
N GLY A 166 -8.87 15.61 -3.12
CA GLY A 166 -8.16 14.37 -2.83
C GLY A 166 -6.67 14.61 -2.59
N PHE A 167 -6.05 15.45 -3.43
CA PHE A 167 -4.64 15.81 -3.27
C PHE A 167 -4.40 16.65 -2.01
N LEU A 168 -5.22 17.69 -1.77
CA LEU A 168 -5.11 18.50 -0.56
C LEU A 168 -5.31 17.67 0.71
N TYR A 169 -6.27 16.75 0.70
CA TYR A 169 -6.57 15.89 1.83
C TYR A 169 -5.37 14.99 2.16
N ILE A 170 -4.87 14.23 1.18
CA ILE A 170 -3.77 13.30 1.43
C ILE A 170 -2.48 14.04 1.79
N PHE A 171 -2.20 15.16 1.12
CA PHE A 171 -1.03 15.98 1.42
C PHE A 171 -1.09 16.59 2.83
N SER A 172 -2.27 17.07 3.26
CA SER A 172 -2.47 17.59 4.62
C SER A 172 -2.22 16.53 5.67
N ILE A 173 -2.67 15.29 5.44
CA ILE A 173 -2.38 14.16 6.35
C ILE A 173 -0.90 13.88 6.41
N ILE A 174 -0.21 13.78 5.28
CA ILE A 174 1.24 13.53 5.23
C ILE A 174 2.02 14.61 6.00
N VAL A 175 1.71 15.89 5.75
CA VAL A 175 2.38 17.02 6.41
C VAL A 175 2.10 17.00 7.91
N TYR A 176 0.84 16.77 8.31
CA TYR A 176 0.47 16.68 9.71
C TYR A 176 1.21 15.53 10.42
N SER A 177 1.13 14.34 9.86
CA SER A 177 1.77 13.13 10.45
C SER A 177 3.30 13.20 10.47
N TYR A 178 3.90 13.95 9.55
CA TYR A 178 5.35 14.18 9.55
C TYR A 178 5.79 15.20 10.62
N ARG A 179 4.97 16.22 10.92
CA ARG A 179 5.32 17.30 11.87
C ARG A 179 4.91 17.01 13.31
N GLU A 180 3.81 16.26 13.46
CA GLU A 180 3.19 15.95 14.73
C GLU A 180 3.14 14.42 14.92
N LEU A 181 2.38 13.94 15.88
CA LEU A 181 2.08 12.52 16.01
C LEU A 181 1.03 12.10 14.98
N PRO A 182 1.09 10.85 14.46
CA PRO A 182 0.10 10.34 13.53
C PRO A 182 -1.33 10.50 14.05
N VAL A 183 -2.26 10.94 13.19
CA VAL A 183 -3.69 11.08 13.55
C VAL A 183 -4.27 9.76 14.04
N PHE A 184 -3.87 8.66 13.40
CA PHE A 184 -4.16 7.30 13.79
C PHE A 184 -2.83 6.57 13.97
N ASP A 185 -2.52 6.24 15.22
CA ASP A 185 -1.28 5.52 15.52
C ASP A 185 -1.55 4.00 15.51
N PHE A 186 -1.18 3.36 14.42
CA PHE A 186 -1.31 1.91 14.25
C PHE A 186 -0.10 1.13 14.78
N ARG A 187 0.92 1.83 15.25
CA ARG A 187 2.17 1.21 15.74
C ARG A 187 1.93 0.47 17.07
N PRO A 188 2.72 -0.58 17.37
CA PRO A 188 2.62 -1.31 18.61
C PRO A 188 2.81 -0.45 19.87
N TYR A 189 3.57 0.66 19.72
CA TYR A 189 3.94 1.57 20.81
C TYR A 189 3.25 2.94 20.67
N TYR A 190 1.93 2.94 20.52
CA TYR A 190 1.13 4.18 20.48
C TYR A 190 1.00 4.83 21.87
N VAL A 191 0.61 6.10 21.90
CA VAL A 191 0.39 6.84 23.16
C VAL A 191 -0.73 6.17 23.96
N GLY A 192 -0.40 5.64 25.16
CA GLY A 192 -1.32 4.89 26.00
C GLY A 192 -1.21 3.37 25.90
N ALA A 193 -0.31 2.85 25.06
CA ALA A 193 -0.04 1.41 24.98
C ALA A 193 0.63 0.90 26.25
N ASP A 194 0.21 -0.27 26.72
CA ASP A 194 0.88 -0.99 27.80
C ASP A 194 2.13 -1.70 27.24
N ILE A 195 3.28 -1.02 27.37
CA ILE A 195 4.56 -1.50 26.87
C ILE A 195 4.94 -2.85 27.49
N LYS A 196 4.66 -3.06 28.81
CA LYS A 196 4.98 -4.33 29.47
C LYS A 196 4.20 -5.49 28.88
N LYS A 197 2.92 -5.25 28.53
CA LYS A 197 2.08 -6.26 27.89
C LYS A 197 2.49 -6.51 26.46
N GLY A 198 2.88 -5.47 25.72
CA GLY A 198 3.38 -5.57 24.34
C GLY A 198 4.74 -6.28 24.21
N MET A 199 5.55 -6.27 25.29
CA MET A 199 6.84 -6.98 25.33
C MET A 199 6.72 -8.45 25.77
N GLN A 200 5.54 -8.91 26.18
CA GLN A 200 5.34 -10.31 26.53
C GLN A 200 5.29 -11.16 25.27
N ILE A 201 6.12 -12.18 25.24
CA ILE A 201 6.11 -13.17 24.15
C ILE A 201 4.83 -14.00 24.28
N PRO A 202 3.98 -14.08 23.23
CA PRO A 202 2.79 -14.90 23.26
C PRO A 202 3.12 -16.35 23.60
N GLU A 203 2.26 -17.01 24.38
CA GLU A 203 2.44 -18.41 24.73
C GLU A 203 2.53 -19.27 23.46
N GLY A 204 3.65 -19.97 23.31
CA GLY A 204 3.92 -20.84 22.15
C GLY A 204 4.82 -20.24 21.05
N GLN A 205 5.31 -19.02 21.21
CA GLN A 205 6.35 -18.46 20.34
C GLN A 205 7.72 -18.55 21.02
N GLU A 206 8.73 -18.99 20.28
CA GLU A 206 10.10 -18.95 20.78
C GLU A 206 10.63 -17.51 20.79
N PRO A 207 11.38 -17.09 21.85
CA PRO A 207 11.99 -15.78 21.87
C PRO A 207 12.98 -15.63 20.70
N THR A 208 12.91 -14.50 20.01
CA THR A 208 13.90 -14.14 18.99
C THR A 208 15.30 -14.10 19.61
N THR A 209 16.18 -14.99 19.16
CA THR A 209 17.59 -15.01 19.58
C THR A 209 18.33 -13.93 18.79
N TYR A 210 18.86 -12.93 19.50
CA TYR A 210 19.72 -11.91 18.90
C TYR A 210 21.18 -12.27 19.13
N GLU A 211 21.97 -12.38 18.08
CA GLU A 211 23.42 -12.40 18.17
C GLU A 211 23.94 -10.96 18.10
N THR A 212 24.55 -10.50 19.20
CA THR A 212 25.16 -9.18 19.22
C THR A 212 26.64 -9.32 18.88
N ILE A 213 27.05 -8.88 17.70
CA ILE A 213 28.44 -8.86 17.26
C ILE A 213 29.00 -7.48 17.55
N PHE A 214 29.96 -7.37 18.46
CA PHE A 214 30.71 -6.16 18.73
C PHE A 214 31.96 -6.13 17.82
N ILE A 215 31.98 -5.24 16.85
CA ILE A 215 33.18 -4.97 16.05
C ILE A 215 33.95 -3.84 16.74
N MET A 216 35.05 -4.18 17.40
CA MET A 216 35.94 -3.19 18.01
C MET A 216 37.06 -2.86 17.03
N GLN A 217 37.18 -1.58 16.66
CA GLN A 217 38.29 -1.07 15.89
C GLN A 217 39.25 -0.38 16.84
N LYS A 218 40.46 -0.89 16.95
CA LYS A 218 41.53 -0.29 17.76
C LYS A 218 42.51 0.42 16.82
N ASP A 219 42.70 1.71 17.05
CA ASP A 219 43.74 2.55 16.43
C ASP A 219 43.75 2.59 14.88
N GLY A 220 42.59 2.50 14.24
CA GLY A 220 42.46 2.78 12.80
C GLY A 220 43.12 1.73 11.86
N VAL A 221 43.33 0.50 12.32
CA VAL A 221 43.80 -0.63 11.53
C VAL A 221 42.69 -1.65 11.38
#